data_5fb357d0b8c48060f079b057538449bc
#
_entry.id   5fb357d0b8c48060f079b057538449bc
#
_cell.length_a   1.000
_cell.length_b   1.000
_cell.length_c   1.000
_cell.angle_alpha   90.00
_cell.angle_beta   90.00
_cell.angle_gamma   90.00
#
_symmetry.space_group_name_H-M   'P 1'
#
loop_
_entity.id
_entity.type
_entity.pdbx_description
1 polymer ?
#
loop_
_entity_poly.entity_id
_entity_poly.type
_entity_poly.pdbx_seq_one_letter_code
_entity_poly.pdbx_strand_id
1 'polypeptide(L)'
;MAFDYKKEYKEFYMPKAKPAIVTVPKMNYIAVRGTGDPNEEGGEYKASIGMLYAIAYTIKMSKKGEHQIEGYFDYVVPPLEGFWWQDGVEGFDLRRKQDFHWISVIRLPDFVTEEEFRWAVEEATKKKKQDFSQVEFLEIDEGLCVQILHKGPFDNEPESVAIMDAYIEEQGYENDFNNDRLHHEIYLSDARRVAPEKWKTVIRHPIRKK
;
A
#
# COMPACT_ATOMS: atom_id res chain seq x y z
N MET A 1 21.39 13.20 1.95
CA MET A 1 20.24 13.03 1.05
C MET A 1 19.23 12.17 1.79
N ALA A 2 17.92 12.47 1.76
CA ALA A 2 16.93 11.66 2.45
C ALA A 2 16.85 10.26 1.81
N PHE A 3 16.70 9.22 2.62
CA PHE A 3 16.51 7.86 2.17
C PHE A 3 15.18 7.73 1.40
N ASP A 4 15.20 7.20 0.19
CA ASP A 4 14.01 7.06 -0.66
C ASP A 4 13.74 5.57 -0.91
N TYR A 5 12.72 5.02 -0.26
CA TYR A 5 12.35 3.61 -0.36
C TYR A 5 12.19 3.12 -1.79
N LYS A 6 11.65 3.94 -2.68
CA LYS A 6 11.49 3.58 -4.11
C LYS A 6 12.83 3.42 -4.83
N LYS A 7 13.87 4.13 -4.39
CA LYS A 7 15.20 4.08 -5.00
C LYS A 7 16.07 3.00 -4.39
N GLU A 8 15.94 2.78 -3.08
CA GLU A 8 16.74 1.81 -2.34
C GLU A 8 16.22 0.37 -2.52
N TYR A 9 14.87 0.21 -2.54
CA TYR A 9 14.20 -1.07 -2.73
C TYR A 9 13.49 -1.16 -4.09
N LYS A 10 14.27 -0.96 -5.17
CA LYS A 10 13.73 -0.98 -6.55
C LYS A 10 13.03 -2.28 -6.91
N GLU A 11 13.46 -3.38 -6.33
CA GLU A 11 12.85 -4.69 -6.51
C GLU A 11 11.38 -4.72 -6.08
N PHE A 12 10.99 -3.93 -5.05
CA PHE A 12 9.61 -3.88 -4.57
C PHE A 12 8.80 -2.73 -5.16
N TYR A 13 9.45 -1.59 -5.47
CA TYR A 13 8.76 -0.36 -5.85
C TYR A 13 8.93 0.05 -7.32
N MET A 14 9.87 -0.54 -8.04
CA MET A 14 10.13 -0.18 -9.43
C MET A 14 10.31 -1.41 -10.34
N PRO A 15 9.38 -2.37 -10.31
CA PRO A 15 9.44 -3.51 -11.20
C PRO A 15 9.31 -3.05 -12.66
N LYS A 16 9.63 -3.95 -13.58
CA LYS A 16 9.42 -3.71 -15.02
C LYS A 16 7.95 -3.93 -15.39
N ALA A 17 7.55 -3.47 -16.59
CA ALA A 17 6.26 -3.81 -17.20
C ALA A 17 6.24 -5.25 -17.76
N LYS A 18 6.90 -6.16 -17.07
CA LYS A 18 6.91 -7.62 -17.29
C LYS A 18 6.81 -8.27 -15.93
N PRO A 19 6.04 -9.36 -15.80
CA PRO A 19 5.92 -10.05 -14.53
C PRO A 19 7.28 -10.53 -13.99
N ALA A 20 7.41 -10.51 -12.68
CA ALA A 20 8.57 -11.04 -11.99
C ALA A 20 8.14 -11.65 -10.65
N ILE A 21 8.69 -12.80 -10.31
CA ILE A 21 8.53 -13.42 -9.00
C ILE A 21 9.47 -12.72 -8.02
N VAL A 22 8.96 -12.40 -6.83
CA VAL A 22 9.68 -11.73 -5.76
C VAL A 22 9.30 -12.31 -4.41
N THR A 23 10.23 -12.36 -3.47
CA THR A 23 9.93 -12.65 -2.06
C THR A 23 9.95 -11.34 -1.29
N VAL A 24 8.79 -10.94 -0.79
CA VAL A 24 8.62 -9.71 -0.02
C VAL A 24 8.77 -10.04 1.46
N PRO A 25 9.73 -9.43 2.17
CA PRO A 25 9.89 -9.67 3.60
C PRO A 25 8.77 -9.02 4.39
N LYS A 26 8.62 -9.44 5.63
CA LYS A 26 7.72 -8.80 6.59
C LYS A 26 8.07 -7.32 6.75
N MET A 27 7.08 -6.46 6.67
CA MET A 27 7.22 -5.01 6.76
C MET A 27 6.17 -4.42 7.72
N ASN A 28 6.49 -3.28 8.29
CA ASN A 28 5.60 -2.53 9.17
C ASN A 28 4.91 -1.40 8.40
N TYR A 29 3.63 -1.21 8.69
CA TYR A 29 2.78 -0.20 8.06
C TYR A 29 1.94 0.54 9.08
N ILE A 30 1.57 1.77 8.75
CA ILE A 30 0.35 2.38 9.29
C ILE A 30 -0.79 2.03 8.34
N ALA A 31 -1.94 1.67 8.89
CA ALA A 31 -3.06 1.15 8.12
C ALA A 31 -4.40 1.73 8.55
N VAL A 32 -5.33 1.83 7.61
CA VAL A 32 -6.77 2.08 7.86
C VAL A 32 -7.56 1.11 7.01
N ARG A 33 -8.53 0.43 7.62
CA ARG A 33 -9.44 -0.51 6.95
C ARG A 33 -10.77 0.16 6.64
N GLY A 34 -11.39 -0.23 5.56
CA GLY A 34 -12.72 0.22 5.20
C GLY A 34 -13.34 -0.54 4.05
N THR A 35 -14.50 -0.09 3.66
CA THR A 35 -15.29 -0.67 2.56
C THR A 35 -15.85 0.43 1.69
N GLY A 36 -16.29 0.10 0.47
CA GLY A 36 -16.99 1.01 -0.42
C GLY A 36 -16.18 1.48 -1.63
N ASP A 37 -16.82 2.29 -2.45
CA ASP A 37 -16.23 2.80 -3.69
C ASP A 37 -15.11 3.81 -3.40
N PRO A 38 -13.86 3.55 -3.80
CA PRO A 38 -12.75 4.48 -3.60
C PRO A 38 -12.90 5.81 -4.35
N ASN A 39 -13.82 5.87 -5.33
CA ASN A 39 -14.07 7.09 -6.10
C ASN A 39 -15.12 7.99 -5.46
N GLU A 40 -15.83 7.52 -4.42
CA GLU A 40 -16.85 8.30 -3.75
C GLU A 40 -16.29 9.64 -3.24
N GLU A 41 -16.98 10.73 -3.58
CA GLU A 41 -16.56 12.06 -3.14
C GLU A 41 -16.85 12.24 -1.66
N GLY A 42 -15.80 12.53 -0.87
CA GLY A 42 -15.91 12.62 0.59
C GLY A 42 -16.04 11.26 1.29
N GLY A 43 -15.87 10.15 0.55
CA GLY A 43 -15.98 8.78 1.07
C GLY A 43 -14.86 8.39 2.03
N GLU A 44 -15.06 7.26 2.71
CA GLU A 44 -14.14 6.72 3.73
C GLU A 44 -12.74 6.49 3.19
N TYR A 45 -12.59 6.02 1.93
CA TYR A 45 -11.30 5.79 1.32
C TYR A 45 -10.45 7.06 1.26
N LYS A 46 -11.03 8.19 0.81
CA LYS A 46 -10.32 9.47 0.76
C LYS A 46 -9.98 10.00 2.14
N ALA A 47 -10.87 9.80 3.11
CA ALA A 47 -10.63 10.18 4.51
C ALA A 47 -9.46 9.37 5.10
N SER A 48 -9.40 8.06 4.84
CA SER A 48 -8.32 7.18 5.31
C SER A 48 -6.94 7.64 4.84
N ILE A 49 -6.83 8.05 3.57
CA ILE A 49 -5.58 8.59 3.01
C ILE A 49 -5.10 9.82 3.80
N GLY A 50 -6.02 10.72 4.14
CA GLY A 50 -5.73 11.89 4.96
C GLY A 50 -5.19 11.54 6.35
N MET A 51 -5.80 10.54 7.00
CA MET A 51 -5.36 10.03 8.30
C MET A 51 -3.95 9.41 8.22
N LEU A 52 -3.70 8.56 7.24
CA LEU A 52 -2.39 7.91 7.04
C LEU A 52 -1.28 8.95 6.86
N TYR A 53 -1.46 9.93 5.98
CA TYR A 53 -0.46 10.98 5.79
C TYR A 53 -0.27 11.86 7.02
N ALA A 54 -1.31 12.10 7.82
CA ALA A 54 -1.18 12.86 9.06
C ALA A 54 -0.22 12.16 10.04
N ILE A 55 -0.37 10.85 10.23
CA ILE A 55 0.51 10.05 11.09
C ILE A 55 1.92 9.92 10.49
N ALA A 56 2.03 9.57 9.19
CA ALA A 56 3.31 9.43 8.51
C ALA A 56 4.17 10.70 8.61
N TYR A 57 3.55 11.88 8.43
CA TYR A 57 4.27 13.14 8.57
C TYR A 57 4.53 13.55 10.02
N THR A 58 3.72 13.13 10.98
CA THR A 58 4.02 13.32 12.40
C THR A 58 5.30 12.58 12.77
N ILE A 59 5.42 11.31 12.36
CA ILE A 59 6.63 10.50 12.54
C ILE A 59 7.84 11.16 11.83
N LYS A 60 7.69 11.47 10.55
CA LYS A 60 8.76 12.09 9.76
C LYS A 60 9.28 13.40 10.37
N MET A 61 8.40 14.18 10.96
CA MET A 61 8.73 15.50 11.50
C MET A 61 9.14 15.46 12.97
N SER A 62 9.17 14.30 13.64
CA SER A 62 9.62 14.15 15.04
C SER A 62 10.98 14.77 15.28
N LYS A 63 11.90 14.65 14.32
CA LYS A 63 13.25 15.24 14.37
C LYS A 63 13.29 16.76 14.59
N LYS A 64 12.19 17.47 14.36
CA LYS A 64 12.06 18.92 14.59
C LYS A 64 11.43 19.27 15.93
N GLY A 65 10.92 18.28 16.65
CA GLY A 65 10.29 18.41 17.94
C GLY A 65 11.19 17.93 19.07
N GLU A 66 10.59 17.82 20.26
CA GLU A 66 11.27 17.32 21.46
C GLU A 66 11.37 15.81 21.48
N HIS A 67 10.44 15.11 20.82
CA HIS A 67 10.42 13.66 20.73
C HIS A 67 11.44 13.18 19.68
N GLN A 68 12.49 12.53 20.16
CA GLN A 68 13.54 11.96 19.31
C GLN A 68 13.36 10.45 19.22
N ILE A 69 13.10 9.95 18.01
CA ILE A 69 12.97 8.49 17.75
C ILE A 69 14.37 7.89 17.65
N GLU A 70 14.65 6.84 18.41
CA GLU A 70 15.92 6.12 18.33
C GLU A 70 16.13 5.49 16.95
N GLY A 71 17.34 5.63 16.40
CA GLY A 71 17.66 5.10 15.07
C GLY A 71 17.10 5.93 13.91
N TYR A 72 16.47 7.08 14.17
CA TYR A 72 15.90 7.93 13.12
C TYR A 72 16.92 8.32 12.07
N PHE A 73 16.57 8.15 10.81
CA PHE A 73 17.24 8.73 9.66
C PHE A 73 16.25 9.51 8.79
N ASP A 74 16.72 10.54 8.07
CA ASP A 74 15.84 11.32 7.21
C ASP A 74 15.43 10.51 5.97
N TYR A 75 14.13 10.43 5.70
CA TYR A 75 13.55 9.61 4.63
C TYR A 75 12.45 10.36 3.87
N VAL A 76 12.17 9.90 2.65
CA VAL A 76 10.97 10.28 1.91
C VAL A 76 9.84 9.36 2.38
N VAL A 77 8.68 9.93 2.74
CA VAL A 77 7.49 9.12 3.09
C VAL A 77 7.20 8.16 1.93
N PRO A 78 7.13 6.85 2.20
CA PRO A 78 6.83 5.86 1.17
C PRO A 78 5.52 6.14 0.45
N PRO A 79 5.29 5.55 -0.74
CA PRO A 79 4.04 5.73 -1.44
C PRO A 79 2.86 5.20 -0.63
N LEU A 80 1.67 5.69 -0.97
CA LEU A 80 0.42 5.05 -0.56
C LEU A 80 0.33 3.69 -1.24
N GLU A 81 -0.14 2.69 -0.49
CA GLU A 81 -0.38 1.34 -0.97
C GLU A 81 -1.79 0.91 -0.54
N GLY A 82 -2.38 -0.09 -1.19
CA GLY A 82 -3.70 -0.61 -0.86
C GLY A 82 -3.77 -2.11 -1.05
N PHE A 83 -4.37 -2.80 -0.09
CA PHE A 83 -4.77 -4.20 -0.22
C PHE A 83 -6.26 -4.25 -0.46
N TRP A 84 -6.69 -5.06 -1.45
CA TRP A 84 -8.05 -5.03 -1.96
C TRP A 84 -8.66 -6.42 -2.09
N TRP A 85 -9.96 -6.54 -1.85
CA TRP A 85 -10.74 -7.74 -2.15
C TRP A 85 -12.23 -7.42 -2.26
N GLN A 86 -12.99 -8.36 -2.78
CA GLN A 86 -14.46 -8.38 -2.76
C GLN A 86 -14.93 -9.77 -2.29
N ASP A 87 -15.84 -9.82 -1.35
CA ASP A 87 -16.34 -11.08 -0.83
C ASP A 87 -17.12 -11.88 -1.90
N GLY A 88 -16.76 -13.15 -2.07
CA GLY A 88 -17.40 -14.06 -3.01
C GLY A 88 -17.13 -13.76 -4.49
N VAL A 89 -16.12 -12.94 -4.79
CA VAL A 89 -15.69 -12.62 -6.15
C VAL A 89 -14.26 -13.11 -6.34
N GLU A 90 -14.00 -13.88 -7.38
CA GLU A 90 -12.64 -14.17 -7.83
C GLU A 90 -12.15 -12.98 -8.69
N GLY A 91 -11.09 -12.30 -8.24
CA GLY A 91 -10.65 -11.03 -8.81
C GLY A 91 -11.56 -9.86 -8.38
N PHE A 92 -11.93 -9.00 -9.33
CA PHE A 92 -12.74 -7.80 -9.06
C PHE A 92 -13.91 -7.66 -10.04
N ASP A 93 -15.11 -7.41 -9.51
CA ASP A 93 -16.24 -6.89 -10.30
C ASP A 93 -16.27 -5.35 -10.21
N LEU A 94 -15.70 -4.68 -11.20
CA LEU A 94 -15.60 -3.21 -11.25
C LEU A 94 -16.97 -2.51 -11.37
N ARG A 95 -18.06 -3.25 -11.64
CA ARG A 95 -19.43 -2.71 -11.64
C ARG A 95 -20.01 -2.60 -10.24
N ARG A 96 -19.36 -3.23 -9.25
CA ARG A 96 -19.78 -3.33 -7.86
C ARG A 96 -18.74 -2.74 -6.93
N LYS A 97 -18.23 -1.53 -7.25
CA LYS A 97 -17.15 -0.88 -6.47
C LYS A 97 -17.55 -0.57 -5.02
N GLN A 98 -18.84 -0.42 -4.74
CA GLN A 98 -19.36 -0.27 -3.37
C GLN A 98 -19.13 -1.50 -2.48
N ASP A 99 -18.86 -2.67 -3.07
CA ASP A 99 -18.59 -3.92 -2.34
C ASP A 99 -17.09 -4.16 -2.13
N PHE A 100 -16.25 -3.20 -2.49
CA PHE A 100 -14.81 -3.32 -2.23
C PHE A 100 -14.54 -3.25 -0.74
N HIS A 101 -13.67 -4.13 -0.28
CA HIS A 101 -12.96 -4.02 0.98
C HIS A 101 -11.53 -3.58 0.70
N TRP A 102 -11.00 -2.75 1.58
CA TRP A 102 -9.64 -2.25 1.41
C TRP A 102 -8.93 -2.04 2.73
N ILE A 103 -7.61 -2.15 2.67
CA ILE A 103 -6.69 -1.71 3.70
C ILE A 103 -5.75 -0.71 3.04
N SER A 104 -5.93 0.57 3.29
CA SER A 104 -5.00 1.60 2.86
C SER A 104 -3.81 1.64 3.79
N VAL A 105 -2.59 1.65 3.25
CA VAL A 105 -1.38 1.60 4.08
C VAL A 105 -0.28 2.55 3.57
N ILE A 106 0.60 2.95 4.49
CA ILE A 106 1.90 3.55 4.17
C ILE A 106 2.96 2.79 4.95
N ARG A 107 3.99 2.30 4.27
CA ARG A 107 5.10 1.60 4.92
C ARG A 107 5.80 2.51 5.94
N LEU A 108 6.14 1.95 7.08
CA LEU A 108 6.95 2.59 8.11
C LEU A 108 8.43 2.22 7.97
N PRO A 109 9.35 3.13 8.28
CA PRO A 109 10.75 2.78 8.51
C PRO A 109 10.90 1.79 9.67
N ASP A 110 11.94 0.94 9.60
CA ASP A 110 12.16 -0.12 10.59
C ASP A 110 12.45 0.40 12.01
N PHE A 111 12.86 1.67 12.15
CA PHE A 111 13.03 2.31 13.46
C PHE A 111 11.71 2.71 14.14
N VAL A 112 10.57 2.65 13.43
CA VAL A 112 9.27 2.97 14.01
C VAL A 112 8.71 1.73 14.68
N THR A 113 8.70 1.75 16.00
CA THR A 113 8.06 0.72 16.83
C THR A 113 6.58 1.03 17.02
N GLU A 114 5.84 0.08 17.56
CA GLU A 114 4.44 0.30 17.95
C GLU A 114 4.29 1.42 19.01
N GLU A 115 5.29 1.61 19.87
CA GLU A 115 5.32 2.72 20.85
C GLU A 115 5.44 4.06 20.14
N GLU A 116 6.34 4.18 19.17
CA GLU A 116 6.51 5.38 18.35
C GLU A 116 5.26 5.69 17.51
N PHE A 117 4.60 4.66 17.01
CA PHE A 117 3.32 4.79 16.34
C PHE A 117 2.25 5.36 17.29
N ARG A 118 2.10 4.81 18.50
CA ARG A 118 1.15 5.32 19.51
C ARG A 118 1.40 6.78 19.85
N TRP A 119 2.66 7.13 20.08
CA TRP A 119 3.05 8.53 20.26
C TRP A 119 2.59 9.40 19.08
N ALA A 120 2.83 8.97 17.85
CA ALA A 120 2.47 9.74 16.66
C ALA A 120 0.96 9.94 16.51
N VAL A 121 0.15 8.93 16.87
CA VAL A 121 -1.32 9.04 16.90
C VAL A 121 -1.77 10.07 17.93
N GLU A 122 -1.23 10.02 19.15
CA GLU A 122 -1.57 11.00 20.20
C GLU A 122 -1.18 12.42 19.78
N GLU A 123 0.01 12.59 19.25
CA GLU A 123 0.53 13.88 18.83
C GLU A 123 -0.27 14.47 17.65
N ALA A 124 -0.62 13.64 16.66
CA ALA A 124 -1.46 14.05 15.53
C ALA A 124 -2.87 14.42 16.01
N THR A 125 -3.46 13.66 16.94
CA THR A 125 -4.77 13.94 17.55
C THR A 125 -4.77 15.30 18.24
N LYS A 126 -3.74 15.59 19.05
CA LYS A 126 -3.59 16.89 19.73
C LYS A 126 -3.47 18.05 18.74
N LYS A 127 -2.62 17.90 17.72
CA LYS A 127 -2.32 18.97 16.76
C LYS A 127 -3.47 19.25 15.80
N LYS A 128 -4.13 18.21 15.31
CA LYS A 128 -5.17 18.34 14.28
C LYS A 128 -6.59 18.42 14.84
N LYS A 129 -6.77 18.10 16.13
CA LYS A 129 -8.09 18.00 16.79
C LYS A 129 -9.04 17.08 16.02
N GLN A 130 -8.50 15.96 15.53
CA GLN A 130 -9.18 14.93 14.75
C GLN A 130 -8.96 13.58 15.43
N ASP A 131 -9.96 12.71 15.34
CA ASP A 131 -9.85 11.33 15.80
C ASP A 131 -9.05 10.48 14.80
N PHE A 132 -8.06 9.76 15.31
CA PHE A 132 -7.23 8.80 14.56
C PHE A 132 -7.33 7.38 15.11
N SER A 133 -8.36 7.07 15.88
CA SER A 133 -8.56 5.75 16.50
C SER A 133 -8.69 4.60 15.49
N GLN A 134 -9.04 4.92 14.23
CA GLN A 134 -9.11 3.94 13.14
C GLN A 134 -7.74 3.58 12.54
N VAL A 135 -6.69 4.34 12.88
CA VAL A 135 -5.35 4.06 12.35
C VAL A 135 -4.69 3.00 13.22
N GLU A 136 -4.19 1.95 12.59
CA GLU A 136 -3.52 0.83 13.25
C GLU A 136 -2.06 0.70 12.83
N PHE A 137 -1.24 0.10 13.70
CA PHE A 137 0.07 -0.42 13.35
C PHE A 137 -0.11 -1.85 12.83
N LEU A 138 0.33 -2.12 11.62
CA LEU A 138 0.10 -3.40 10.96
C LEU A 138 1.41 -3.99 10.45
N GLU A 139 1.70 -5.23 10.83
CA GLU A 139 2.76 -6.03 10.22
C GLU A 139 2.17 -6.90 9.11
N ILE A 140 2.79 -6.88 7.93
CA ILE A 140 2.36 -7.70 6.79
C ILE A 140 3.57 -8.51 6.30
N ASP A 141 3.37 -9.82 6.16
CA ASP A 141 4.30 -10.75 5.54
C ASP A 141 3.68 -11.27 4.23
N GLU A 142 4.02 -10.64 3.12
CA GLU A 142 3.49 -11.07 1.81
C GLU A 142 4.19 -12.34 1.28
N GLY A 143 5.45 -12.58 1.69
CA GLY A 143 6.21 -13.75 1.26
C GLY A 143 6.41 -13.83 -0.25
N LEU A 144 6.15 -15.00 -0.84
CA LEU A 144 6.34 -15.25 -2.27
C LEU A 144 5.20 -14.65 -3.09
N CYS A 145 5.55 -13.74 -4.00
CA CYS A 145 4.60 -13.00 -4.83
C CYS A 145 5.05 -12.94 -6.30
N VAL A 146 4.11 -12.66 -7.18
CA VAL A 146 4.36 -12.14 -8.53
C VAL A 146 3.99 -10.65 -8.56
N GLN A 147 4.71 -9.87 -9.34
CA GLN A 147 4.42 -8.44 -9.50
C GLN A 147 4.70 -7.93 -10.90
N ILE A 148 4.03 -6.83 -11.27
CA ILE A 148 4.20 -6.13 -12.54
C ILE A 148 4.04 -4.62 -12.34
N LEU A 149 4.68 -3.81 -13.18
CA LEU A 149 4.37 -2.39 -13.28
C LEU A 149 3.23 -2.18 -14.29
N HIS A 150 2.04 -1.86 -13.79
CA HIS A 150 0.92 -1.38 -14.58
C HIS A 150 1.12 0.11 -14.96
N LYS A 151 0.76 0.45 -16.21
CA LYS A 151 0.75 1.85 -16.69
C LYS A 151 -0.62 2.13 -17.32
N GLY A 152 -1.32 3.09 -16.76
CA GLY A 152 -2.64 3.48 -17.23
C GLY A 152 -3.66 3.62 -16.11
N PRO A 153 -4.95 3.82 -16.47
CA PRO A 153 -6.04 3.88 -15.51
C PRO A 153 -6.22 2.56 -14.75
N PHE A 154 -6.66 2.62 -13.51
CA PHE A 154 -6.94 1.43 -12.69
C PHE A 154 -7.93 0.46 -13.35
N ASP A 155 -8.92 0.98 -14.09
CA ASP A 155 -9.90 0.14 -14.79
C ASP A 155 -9.26 -0.76 -15.89
N ASN A 156 -8.02 -0.52 -16.29
CA ASN A 156 -7.24 -1.35 -17.22
C ASN A 156 -6.31 -2.36 -16.51
N GLU A 157 -6.26 -2.39 -15.19
CA GLU A 157 -5.43 -3.35 -14.43
C GLU A 157 -5.73 -4.81 -14.73
N PRO A 158 -6.98 -5.23 -15.05
CA PRO A 158 -7.27 -6.61 -15.45
C PRO A 158 -6.40 -7.13 -16.59
N GLU A 159 -5.93 -6.28 -17.51
CA GLU A 159 -5.01 -6.67 -18.57
C GLU A 159 -3.63 -7.06 -18.01
N SER A 160 -3.14 -6.30 -17.04
CA SER A 160 -1.85 -6.57 -16.37
C SER A 160 -1.95 -7.80 -15.48
N VAL A 161 -3.09 -8.00 -14.82
CA VAL A 161 -3.36 -9.20 -14.00
C VAL A 161 -3.35 -10.45 -14.89
N ALA A 162 -4.03 -10.43 -16.04
CA ALA A 162 -4.03 -11.56 -16.97
C ALA A 162 -2.63 -11.93 -17.47
N ILE A 163 -1.75 -10.93 -17.65
CA ILE A 163 -0.34 -11.17 -18.02
C ILE A 163 0.42 -11.84 -16.85
N MET A 164 0.16 -11.43 -15.60
CA MET A 164 0.76 -12.07 -14.42
C MET A 164 0.29 -13.51 -14.28
N ASP A 165 -1.01 -13.78 -14.43
CA ASP A 165 -1.60 -15.12 -14.31
C ASP A 165 -1.03 -16.09 -15.34
N ALA A 166 -0.94 -15.68 -16.60
CA ALA A 166 -0.32 -16.49 -17.65
C ALA A 166 1.16 -16.79 -17.33
N TYR A 167 1.89 -15.79 -16.82
CA TYR A 167 3.29 -15.95 -16.46
C TYR A 167 3.49 -16.94 -15.31
N ILE A 168 2.72 -16.84 -14.23
CA ILE A 168 2.88 -17.74 -13.08
C ILE A 168 2.48 -19.17 -13.45
N GLU A 169 1.48 -19.37 -14.30
CA GLU A 169 1.09 -20.69 -14.78
C GLU A 169 2.23 -21.35 -15.56
N GLU A 170 2.86 -20.61 -16.48
CA GLU A 170 4.05 -21.08 -17.22
C GLU A 170 5.21 -21.46 -16.30
N GLN A 171 5.38 -20.72 -15.18
CA GLN A 171 6.44 -20.97 -14.20
C GLN A 171 6.10 -22.07 -13.17
N GLY A 172 4.91 -22.68 -13.23
CA GLY A 172 4.47 -23.76 -12.33
C GLY A 172 3.97 -23.25 -10.98
N TYR A 173 3.43 -22.04 -10.93
CA TYR A 173 2.80 -21.44 -9.75
C TYR A 173 1.31 -21.20 -9.98
N GLU A 174 0.61 -20.93 -8.90
CA GLU A 174 -0.78 -20.49 -8.86
C GLU A 174 -0.96 -19.36 -7.86
N ASN A 175 -2.03 -18.59 -7.99
CA ASN A 175 -2.39 -17.56 -7.02
C ASN A 175 -2.70 -18.20 -5.66
N ASP A 176 -2.34 -17.50 -4.58
CA ASP A 176 -2.49 -17.98 -3.18
C ASP A 176 -3.22 -16.93 -2.33
N PHE A 177 -4.32 -16.39 -2.86
CA PHE A 177 -5.16 -15.44 -2.14
C PHE A 177 -5.84 -16.11 -0.95
N ASN A 178 -5.81 -15.42 0.19
CA ASN A 178 -6.50 -15.82 1.41
C ASN A 178 -6.71 -14.56 2.30
N ASN A 179 -7.21 -14.74 3.53
CA ASN A 179 -7.52 -13.63 4.43
C ASN A 179 -6.31 -12.76 4.82
N ASP A 180 -5.09 -13.28 4.71
CA ASP A 180 -3.85 -12.60 5.09
C ASP A 180 -3.02 -12.18 3.87
N ARG A 181 -3.32 -12.71 2.68
CA ARG A 181 -2.57 -12.51 1.46
C ARG A 181 -3.52 -12.05 0.34
N LEU A 182 -3.54 -10.76 0.09
CA LEU A 182 -4.52 -10.08 -0.74
C LEU A 182 -3.90 -9.52 -2.03
N HIS A 183 -4.73 -9.05 -2.94
CA HIS A 183 -4.31 -8.20 -4.05
C HIS A 183 -3.73 -6.90 -3.51
N HIS A 184 -2.52 -6.57 -3.91
CA HIS A 184 -1.78 -5.41 -3.42
C HIS A 184 -1.44 -4.46 -4.55
N GLU A 185 -1.73 -3.18 -4.34
CA GLU A 185 -1.42 -2.08 -5.24
C GLU A 185 -0.51 -1.06 -4.56
N ILE A 186 0.56 -0.63 -5.25
CA ILE A 186 1.46 0.42 -4.78
C ILE A 186 1.39 1.60 -5.74
N TYR A 187 0.91 2.75 -5.27
CA TYR A 187 0.63 3.91 -6.11
C TYR A 187 1.87 4.80 -6.27
N LEU A 188 2.55 4.67 -7.41
CA LEU A 188 3.78 5.43 -7.71
C LEU A 188 3.51 6.81 -8.28
N SER A 189 2.32 7.06 -8.77
CA SER A 189 1.86 8.34 -9.33
C SER A 189 0.84 9.01 -8.43
N ASP A 190 0.93 10.33 -8.27
CA ASP A 190 -0.15 11.10 -7.66
C ASP A 190 -1.26 11.34 -8.71
N ALA A 191 -2.36 10.61 -8.56
CA ALA A 191 -3.50 10.67 -9.48
C ALA A 191 -4.13 12.07 -9.61
N ARG A 192 -3.88 12.96 -8.65
CA ARG A 192 -4.34 14.37 -8.70
C ARG A 192 -3.50 15.25 -9.60
N ARG A 193 -2.29 14.83 -9.96
CA ARG A 193 -1.28 15.62 -10.68
C ARG A 193 -0.89 15.06 -12.02
N VAL A 194 -1.16 13.80 -12.24
CA VAL A 194 -0.75 13.05 -13.44
C VAL A 194 -1.99 12.57 -14.17
N ALA A 195 -2.01 12.72 -15.48
CA ALA A 195 -3.12 12.25 -16.32
C ALA A 195 -3.21 10.71 -16.26
N PRO A 196 -4.43 10.12 -16.30
CA PRO A 196 -4.66 8.70 -16.03
C PRO A 196 -3.81 7.74 -16.89
N GLU A 197 -3.59 8.07 -18.15
CA GLU A 197 -2.79 7.25 -19.07
C GLU A 197 -1.28 7.18 -18.70
N LYS A 198 -0.85 8.01 -17.76
CA LYS A 198 0.53 8.05 -17.23
C LYS A 198 0.66 7.51 -15.82
N TRP A 199 -0.43 7.08 -15.20
CA TRP A 199 -0.37 6.49 -13.87
C TRP A 199 0.51 5.25 -13.88
N LYS A 200 1.14 5.01 -12.74
CA LYS A 200 2.00 3.86 -12.51
C LYS A 200 1.61 3.23 -11.19
N THR A 201 1.25 1.98 -11.25
CA THR A 201 0.88 1.16 -10.10
C THR A 201 1.70 -0.12 -10.15
N VAL A 202 2.30 -0.51 -9.03
CA VAL A 202 2.79 -1.88 -8.89
C VAL A 202 1.61 -2.73 -8.47
N ILE A 203 1.28 -3.73 -9.27
CA ILE A 203 0.31 -4.77 -8.90
C ILE A 203 1.10 -5.96 -8.41
N ARG A 204 0.71 -6.54 -7.26
CA ARG A 204 1.37 -7.69 -6.63
C ARG A 204 0.34 -8.68 -6.14
N HIS A 205 0.54 -9.95 -6.47
CA HIS A 205 -0.29 -11.06 -6.05
C HIS A 205 0.53 -12.11 -5.30
N PRO A 206 -0.01 -12.66 -4.21
CA PRO A 206 0.60 -13.80 -3.53
C PRO A 206 0.51 -15.05 -4.41
N ILE A 207 1.57 -15.85 -4.41
CA ILE A 207 1.62 -17.09 -5.19
C ILE A 207 2.17 -18.24 -4.35
N ARG A 208 1.88 -19.48 -4.79
CA ARG A 208 2.50 -20.71 -4.30
C ARG A 208 2.82 -21.66 -5.45
N LYS A 209 3.68 -22.61 -5.21
CA LYS A 209 3.93 -23.70 -6.17
C LYS A 209 2.68 -24.59 -6.30
N LYS A 210 2.41 -25.02 -7.53
CA LYS A 210 1.40 -26.06 -7.83
C LYS A 210 1.83 -27.40 -7.24
#